data_9c4f87abb0e76aa6b4b8d5d784e60574
#
_entry.id   9c4f87abb0e76aa6b4b8d5d784e60574
#
_cell.length_a   1.000
_cell.length_b   1.000
_cell.length_c   1.000
_cell.angle_alpha   90.00
_cell.angle_beta   90.00
_cell.angle_gamma   90.00
#
_symmetry.space_group_name_H-M   'P 1'
#
loop_
_entity.id
_entity.type
_entity.pdbx_description
1 polymer ?
#
loop_
_entity_poly.entity_id
_entity_poly.type
_entity_poly.pdbx_seq_one_letter_code
_entity_poly.pdbx_strand_id
1 'polypeptide(L)'
;IPEGVTSIPLQCFVNCQCFKKLVLPSTLKTIEGAAFYNTRVEEANFPEGLEYINGFAFEGSDLKKAILPSTLKELSEYTFSLCLKLQEIKIPESVTTIPNAFAYDCPLLEKVNIPRGVTVIEAYAFGSNVMLKPIDLPEGLKRIENDAFYYCAVDSIVFPASLEYLGGGSCACWKYVKKIYSLSANPPYCSEDIPNPGEGPFYGYTPKETPLYVPIGSGEKYRQAFGWNYFTNIIETDKFPTGIMSPKMGNNELCKVYGKDGKLFIELPNVPASPVRYAIYSMGGTMIEQGYLTASHTLQMPSRGIYIVHIGNTAHKILL
;
A
#
# COMPACT_ATOMS: atom_id res chain seq x y z
N ILE A 1 -23.99 -21.61 0.24
CA ILE A 1 -23.25 -22.68 0.93
C ILE A 1 -23.79 -22.78 2.35
N PRO A 2 -24.15 -23.96 2.86
CA PRO A 2 -24.78 -24.10 4.19
C PRO A 2 -23.81 -23.79 5.34
N GLU A 3 -24.34 -23.35 6.48
CA GLU A 3 -23.58 -23.22 7.71
C GLU A 3 -23.02 -24.56 8.16
N GLY A 4 -21.88 -24.54 8.85
CA GLY A 4 -21.11 -25.71 9.25
C GLY A 4 -20.01 -26.11 8.25
N VAL A 5 -20.05 -25.59 7.00
CA VAL A 5 -18.92 -25.77 6.08
C VAL A 5 -17.75 -24.89 6.52
N THR A 6 -16.58 -25.51 6.71
CA THR A 6 -15.35 -24.82 7.15
C THR A 6 -14.31 -24.64 6.06
N SER A 7 -14.40 -25.40 4.95
CA SER A 7 -13.53 -25.28 3.80
C SER A 7 -14.31 -25.46 2.50
N ILE A 8 -14.00 -24.64 1.49
CA ILE A 8 -14.44 -24.86 0.10
C ILE A 8 -13.33 -25.63 -0.59
N PRO A 9 -13.59 -26.84 -1.09
CA PRO A 9 -12.55 -27.70 -1.68
C PRO A 9 -11.91 -27.12 -2.94
N LEU A 10 -10.71 -27.59 -3.24
CA LEU A 10 -9.96 -27.31 -4.47
C LEU A 10 -10.87 -27.48 -5.70
N GLN A 11 -10.92 -26.47 -6.55
CA GLN A 11 -11.65 -26.47 -7.84
C GLN A 11 -13.15 -26.80 -7.77
N CYS A 12 -13.76 -26.68 -6.58
CA CYS A 12 -15.13 -27.13 -6.33
C CYS A 12 -16.19 -26.51 -7.25
N PHE A 13 -16.02 -25.26 -7.64
CA PHE A 13 -16.95 -24.52 -8.51
C PHE A 13 -16.31 -23.98 -9.78
N VAL A 14 -15.21 -24.60 -10.25
CA VAL A 14 -14.54 -24.20 -11.51
C VAL A 14 -15.53 -24.14 -12.65
N ASN A 15 -15.52 -23.03 -13.41
CA ASN A 15 -16.39 -22.79 -14.57
C ASN A 15 -17.90 -22.82 -14.27
N CYS A 16 -18.32 -22.70 -13.01
CA CYS A 16 -19.73 -22.62 -12.66
C CYS A 16 -20.33 -21.28 -13.08
N GLN A 17 -21.21 -21.31 -14.09
CA GLN A 17 -21.83 -20.11 -14.69
C GLN A 17 -23.28 -19.85 -14.20
N CYS A 18 -23.76 -20.63 -13.24
CA CYS A 18 -25.18 -20.68 -12.88
C CYS A 18 -25.59 -19.74 -11.76
N PHE A 19 -24.65 -19.10 -11.05
CA PHE A 19 -24.97 -18.20 -9.95
C PHE A 19 -24.11 -16.93 -9.98
N LYS A 20 -24.74 -15.81 -9.58
CA LYS A 20 -24.09 -14.48 -9.54
C LYS A 20 -23.78 -14.02 -8.13
N LYS A 21 -24.50 -14.52 -7.16
CA LYS A 21 -24.31 -14.18 -5.75
C LYS A 21 -23.85 -15.38 -4.97
N LEU A 22 -22.74 -15.19 -4.26
CA LEU A 22 -22.13 -16.20 -3.40
C LEU A 22 -22.33 -15.81 -1.94
N VAL A 23 -23.06 -16.63 -1.20
CA VAL A 23 -23.21 -16.51 0.25
C VAL A 23 -22.31 -17.55 0.89
N LEU A 24 -21.24 -17.07 1.53
CA LEU A 24 -20.30 -17.90 2.28
C LEU A 24 -20.76 -18.01 3.74
N PRO A 25 -20.64 -19.20 4.35
CA PRO A 25 -21.10 -19.42 5.73
C PRO A 25 -20.16 -18.74 6.75
N SER A 26 -20.71 -18.36 7.89
CA SER A 26 -19.93 -17.73 8.97
C SER A 26 -18.85 -18.67 9.57
N THR A 27 -18.99 -19.96 9.37
CA THR A 27 -18.08 -21.00 9.84
C THR A 27 -16.87 -21.22 8.93
N LEU A 28 -16.84 -20.56 7.75
CA LEU A 28 -15.80 -20.79 6.75
C LEU A 28 -14.43 -20.28 7.20
N LYS A 29 -13.42 -21.14 7.07
CA LYS A 29 -12.02 -20.87 7.39
C LYS A 29 -11.13 -20.79 6.17
N THR A 30 -11.40 -21.61 5.15
CA THR A 30 -10.51 -21.76 4.00
C THR A 30 -11.30 -21.79 2.70
N ILE A 31 -10.80 -21.07 1.71
CA ILE A 31 -11.18 -21.23 0.29
C ILE A 31 -9.96 -21.80 -0.41
N GLU A 32 -10.07 -23.06 -0.86
CA GLU A 32 -8.98 -23.77 -1.51
C GLU A 32 -8.73 -23.26 -2.93
N GLY A 33 -7.60 -23.69 -3.52
CA GLY A 33 -7.14 -23.18 -4.81
C GLY A 33 -8.16 -23.37 -5.93
N ALA A 34 -8.29 -22.33 -6.76
CA ALA A 34 -9.21 -22.30 -7.91
C ALA A 34 -10.68 -22.63 -7.57
N ALA A 35 -11.11 -22.50 -6.29
CA ALA A 35 -12.44 -22.93 -5.87
C ALA A 35 -13.56 -22.25 -6.65
N PHE A 36 -13.41 -21.01 -7.05
CA PHE A 36 -14.35 -20.21 -7.86
C PHE A 36 -13.72 -19.69 -9.16
N TYR A 37 -12.75 -20.43 -9.70
CA TYR A 37 -12.08 -20.10 -10.94
C TYR A 37 -13.07 -19.99 -12.12
N ASN A 38 -13.00 -18.88 -12.88
CA ASN A 38 -13.81 -18.61 -14.06
C ASN A 38 -15.32 -18.78 -13.80
N THR A 39 -15.82 -18.16 -12.74
CA THR A 39 -17.26 -18.18 -12.37
C THR A 39 -17.94 -16.86 -12.73
N ARG A 40 -19.30 -16.86 -12.78
CA ARG A 40 -20.08 -15.62 -12.91
C ARG A 40 -20.43 -14.96 -11.56
N VAL A 41 -19.69 -15.26 -10.51
CA VAL A 41 -19.91 -14.62 -9.21
C VAL A 41 -19.63 -13.12 -9.31
N GLU A 42 -20.67 -12.30 -9.17
CA GLU A 42 -20.58 -10.82 -9.15
C GLU A 42 -20.48 -10.26 -7.73
N GLU A 43 -21.05 -10.97 -6.75
CA GLU A 43 -21.09 -10.59 -5.35
C GLU A 43 -20.68 -11.75 -4.45
N ALA A 44 -19.75 -11.50 -3.54
CA ALA A 44 -19.37 -12.41 -2.46
C ALA A 44 -19.20 -11.63 -1.17
N ASN A 45 -19.73 -12.14 -0.05
CA ASN A 45 -19.41 -11.65 1.27
C ASN A 45 -18.37 -12.57 1.89
N PHE A 46 -17.18 -12.05 2.18
CA PHE A 46 -16.13 -12.77 2.87
C PHE A 46 -16.37 -12.68 4.39
N PRO A 47 -16.71 -13.79 5.07
CA PRO A 47 -17.09 -13.73 6.48
C PRO A 47 -15.90 -13.46 7.38
N GLU A 48 -16.12 -12.77 8.50
CA GLU A 48 -15.14 -12.74 9.57
C GLU A 48 -14.91 -14.18 10.09
N GLY A 49 -13.65 -14.53 10.30
CA GLY A 49 -13.26 -15.90 10.59
C GLY A 49 -12.66 -16.66 9.42
N LEU A 50 -12.79 -16.15 8.17
CA LEU A 50 -12.03 -16.67 7.02
C LEU A 50 -10.55 -16.35 7.21
N GLU A 51 -9.70 -17.37 7.13
CA GLU A 51 -8.28 -17.28 7.44
C GLU A 51 -7.37 -17.47 6.23
N TYR A 52 -7.82 -18.25 5.24
CA TYR A 52 -7.00 -18.61 4.08
C TYR A 52 -7.79 -18.49 2.77
N ILE A 53 -7.21 -17.82 1.78
CA ILE A 53 -7.68 -17.80 0.39
C ILE A 53 -6.50 -18.24 -0.47
N ASN A 54 -6.59 -19.44 -1.01
CA ASN A 54 -5.53 -20.07 -1.76
C ASN A 54 -5.50 -19.64 -3.23
N GLY A 55 -4.42 -19.98 -3.94
CA GLY A 55 -4.13 -19.47 -5.26
C GLY A 55 -5.23 -19.69 -6.30
N PHE A 56 -5.40 -18.72 -7.20
CA PHE A 56 -6.41 -18.75 -8.29
C PHE A 56 -7.88 -18.80 -7.81
N ALA A 57 -8.15 -18.60 -6.51
CA ALA A 57 -9.45 -18.91 -5.91
C ALA A 57 -10.63 -18.21 -6.60
N PHE A 58 -10.47 -16.99 -7.08
CA PHE A 58 -11.48 -16.21 -7.82
C PHE A 58 -10.99 -15.74 -9.19
N GLU A 59 -9.87 -16.29 -9.69
CA GLU A 59 -9.34 -15.90 -11.00
C GLU A 59 -10.40 -16.02 -12.10
N GLY A 60 -10.51 -14.98 -12.94
CA GLY A 60 -11.47 -14.92 -14.04
C GLY A 60 -12.93 -14.83 -13.59
N SER A 61 -13.22 -14.58 -12.31
CA SER A 61 -14.60 -14.39 -11.86
C SER A 61 -15.15 -13.01 -12.23
N ASP A 62 -16.49 -12.89 -12.29
CA ASP A 62 -17.19 -11.62 -12.54
C ASP A 62 -17.28 -10.71 -11.28
N LEU A 63 -16.49 -10.97 -10.24
CA LEU A 63 -16.56 -10.27 -8.96
C LEU A 63 -16.36 -8.77 -9.15
N LYS A 64 -17.24 -7.95 -8.54
CA LYS A 64 -17.20 -6.49 -8.63
C LYS A 64 -16.42 -5.84 -7.48
N LYS A 65 -16.45 -6.48 -6.31
CA LYS A 65 -15.77 -6.00 -5.10
C LYS A 65 -15.27 -7.15 -4.26
N ALA A 66 -14.09 -6.99 -3.67
CA ALA A 66 -13.52 -7.90 -2.70
C ALA A 66 -13.19 -7.13 -1.40
N ILE A 67 -14.05 -7.25 -0.39
CA ILE A 67 -13.81 -6.71 0.94
C ILE A 67 -13.37 -7.87 1.83
N LEU A 68 -12.07 -7.99 2.04
CA LEU A 68 -11.49 -9.13 2.76
C LEU A 68 -11.57 -8.94 4.27
N PRO A 69 -11.82 -10.02 5.04
CA PRO A 69 -12.03 -9.94 6.48
C PRO A 69 -10.73 -9.69 7.26
N SER A 70 -10.86 -9.11 8.44
CA SER A 70 -9.73 -8.79 9.31
C SER A 70 -8.97 -10.03 9.85
N THR A 71 -9.61 -11.19 9.80
CA THR A 71 -9.08 -12.47 10.26
C THR A 71 -8.21 -13.19 9.24
N LEU A 72 -8.09 -12.65 8.02
CA LEU A 72 -7.32 -13.28 6.96
C LEU A 72 -5.83 -13.34 7.34
N LYS A 73 -5.26 -14.53 7.32
CA LYS A 73 -3.85 -14.81 7.66
C LYS A 73 -2.99 -14.94 6.42
N GLU A 74 -3.54 -15.52 5.36
CA GLU A 74 -2.82 -15.78 4.14
C GLU A 74 -3.69 -15.51 2.92
N LEU A 75 -3.07 -14.89 1.93
CA LEU A 75 -3.63 -14.54 0.64
C LEU A 75 -2.61 -14.99 -0.41
N SER A 76 -3.04 -15.83 -1.34
CA SER A 76 -2.14 -16.47 -2.29
C SER A 76 -2.16 -15.79 -3.66
N GLU A 77 -1.26 -16.24 -4.53
CA GLU A 77 -1.08 -15.75 -5.89
C GLU A 77 -2.32 -15.89 -6.76
N TYR A 78 -2.46 -15.04 -7.76
CA TYR A 78 -3.53 -15.03 -8.78
C TYR A 78 -4.96 -14.99 -8.20
N THR A 79 -5.14 -14.69 -6.92
CA THR A 79 -6.44 -14.81 -6.23
C THR A 79 -7.57 -14.10 -6.96
N PHE A 80 -7.34 -12.88 -7.48
CA PHE A 80 -8.32 -12.06 -8.21
C PHE A 80 -7.82 -11.67 -9.61
N SER A 81 -6.85 -12.37 -10.16
CA SER A 81 -6.37 -12.13 -11.51
C SER A 81 -7.49 -12.30 -12.54
N LEU A 82 -7.45 -11.54 -13.65
CA LEU A 82 -8.44 -11.61 -14.74
C LEU A 82 -9.90 -11.36 -14.32
N CYS A 83 -10.12 -10.73 -13.15
CA CYS A 83 -11.48 -10.35 -12.73
C CYS A 83 -11.92 -9.09 -13.47
N LEU A 84 -12.46 -9.28 -14.70
CA LEU A 84 -12.73 -8.18 -15.64
C LEU A 84 -13.78 -7.16 -15.16
N LYS A 85 -14.55 -7.45 -14.10
CA LYS A 85 -15.57 -6.56 -13.52
C LYS A 85 -15.15 -5.97 -12.17
N LEU A 86 -13.97 -6.34 -11.66
CA LEU A 86 -13.52 -5.93 -10.33
C LEU A 86 -13.18 -4.44 -10.29
N GLN A 87 -13.80 -3.70 -9.36
CA GLN A 87 -13.67 -2.25 -9.22
C GLN A 87 -12.96 -1.83 -7.92
N GLU A 88 -13.08 -2.65 -6.88
CA GLU A 88 -12.56 -2.33 -5.56
C GLU A 88 -12.06 -3.57 -4.82
N ILE A 89 -10.87 -3.48 -4.26
CA ILE A 89 -10.34 -4.47 -3.30
C ILE A 89 -10.01 -3.74 -2.00
N LYS A 90 -10.50 -4.28 -0.87
CA LYS A 90 -10.07 -3.86 0.46
C LYS A 90 -9.31 -4.98 1.13
N ILE A 91 -8.00 -4.76 1.30
CA ILE A 91 -7.05 -5.71 1.90
C ILE A 91 -6.94 -5.39 3.40
N PRO A 92 -7.04 -6.39 4.30
CA PRO A 92 -6.96 -6.17 5.74
C PRO A 92 -5.52 -5.92 6.22
N GLU A 93 -5.39 -5.27 7.37
CA GLU A 93 -4.09 -4.91 7.96
C GLU A 93 -3.23 -6.13 8.40
N SER A 94 -3.79 -7.33 8.43
CA SER A 94 -3.07 -8.58 8.69
C SER A 94 -2.15 -9.01 7.55
N VAL A 95 -2.39 -8.51 6.32
CA VAL A 95 -1.60 -8.86 5.14
C VAL A 95 -0.30 -8.06 5.13
N THR A 96 0.84 -8.74 5.03
CA THR A 96 2.18 -8.13 5.02
C THR A 96 2.92 -8.27 3.69
N THR A 97 2.38 -9.07 2.77
CA THR A 97 2.88 -9.24 1.40
C THR A 97 1.70 -9.25 0.44
N ILE A 98 1.78 -8.45 -0.63
CA ILE A 98 0.83 -8.58 -1.74
C ILE A 98 1.39 -9.63 -2.69
N PRO A 99 0.67 -10.75 -2.90
CA PRO A 99 1.23 -11.89 -3.62
C PRO A 99 1.31 -11.68 -5.13
N ASN A 100 2.04 -12.60 -5.79
CA ASN A 100 2.24 -12.61 -7.23
C ASN A 100 0.91 -12.58 -8.00
N ALA A 101 0.82 -11.71 -9.01
CA ALA A 101 -0.34 -11.55 -9.89
C ALA A 101 -1.70 -11.46 -9.14
N PHE A 102 -1.69 -10.95 -7.91
CA PHE A 102 -2.84 -10.89 -7.00
C PHE A 102 -4.13 -10.39 -7.65
N ALA A 103 -4.03 -9.28 -8.38
CA ALA A 103 -5.11 -8.68 -9.15
C ALA A 103 -4.57 -8.21 -10.52
N TYR A 104 -3.89 -9.11 -11.22
CA TYR A 104 -3.37 -8.87 -12.57
C TYR A 104 -4.51 -8.82 -13.59
N ASP A 105 -4.45 -7.85 -14.51
CA ASP A 105 -5.40 -7.65 -15.61
C ASP A 105 -6.87 -7.57 -15.14
N CYS A 106 -7.12 -6.66 -14.21
CA CYS A 106 -8.46 -6.26 -13.77
C CYS A 106 -8.77 -4.85 -14.30
N PRO A 107 -9.17 -4.69 -15.57
CA PRO A 107 -9.18 -3.40 -16.28
C PRO A 107 -10.11 -2.35 -15.67
N LEU A 108 -11.09 -2.75 -14.86
CA LEU A 108 -12.01 -1.84 -14.16
C LEU A 108 -11.60 -1.56 -12.70
N LEU A 109 -10.48 -2.12 -12.22
CA LEU A 109 -10.01 -1.90 -10.86
C LEU A 109 -9.59 -0.43 -10.68
N GLU A 110 -10.36 0.29 -9.87
CA GLU A 110 -10.12 1.70 -9.57
C GLU A 110 -9.51 1.92 -8.19
N LYS A 111 -9.85 1.06 -7.22
CA LYS A 111 -9.53 1.28 -5.81
C LYS A 111 -8.93 0.05 -5.17
N VAL A 112 -7.75 0.23 -4.63
CA VAL A 112 -7.10 -0.74 -3.75
C VAL A 112 -6.40 0.02 -2.62
N ASN A 113 -6.45 -0.51 -1.40
CA ASN A 113 -5.58 -0.06 -0.32
C ASN A 113 -4.40 -1.01 -0.18
N ILE A 114 -3.23 -0.48 0.10
CA ILE A 114 -2.08 -1.28 0.52
C ILE A 114 -1.95 -1.14 2.04
N PRO A 115 -2.12 -2.23 2.81
CA PRO A 115 -2.01 -2.19 4.27
C PRO A 115 -0.67 -1.66 4.76
N ARG A 116 -0.65 -1.01 5.92
CA ARG A 116 0.57 -0.40 6.48
C ARG A 116 1.69 -1.40 6.79
N GLY A 117 1.32 -2.65 7.08
CA GLY A 117 2.26 -3.74 7.36
C GLY A 117 2.92 -4.35 6.13
N VAL A 118 2.52 -3.93 4.91
CA VAL A 118 3.07 -4.51 3.67
C VAL A 118 4.50 -4.07 3.46
N THR A 119 5.38 -5.05 3.30
CA THR A 119 6.81 -4.86 3.05
C THR A 119 7.23 -5.25 1.64
N VAL A 120 6.45 -6.10 0.97
CA VAL A 120 6.71 -6.58 -0.39
C VAL A 120 5.44 -6.55 -1.23
N ILE A 121 5.54 -6.04 -2.45
CA ILE A 121 4.55 -6.20 -3.52
C ILE A 121 5.22 -7.08 -4.57
N GLU A 122 4.71 -8.31 -4.73
CA GLU A 122 5.31 -9.30 -5.60
C GLU A 122 5.02 -9.03 -7.08
N ALA A 123 5.65 -9.84 -7.96
CA ALA A 123 5.60 -9.62 -9.38
C ALA A 123 4.17 -9.65 -9.94
N TYR A 124 3.90 -8.79 -10.92
CA TYR A 124 2.60 -8.65 -11.59
C TYR A 124 1.42 -8.33 -10.67
N ALA A 125 1.62 -8.05 -9.38
CA ALA A 125 0.55 -7.97 -8.37
C ALA A 125 -0.65 -7.12 -8.78
N PHE A 126 -0.41 -6.00 -9.47
CA PHE A 126 -1.42 -5.09 -10.01
C PHE A 126 -1.19 -4.73 -11.48
N GLY A 127 -0.40 -5.49 -12.21
CA GLY A 127 -0.12 -5.21 -13.62
C GLY A 127 -1.39 -5.16 -14.48
N SER A 128 -1.38 -4.33 -15.52
CA SER A 128 -2.48 -4.17 -16.51
C SER A 128 -3.79 -3.58 -15.96
N ASN A 129 -3.75 -2.85 -14.84
CA ASN A 129 -4.93 -2.19 -14.27
C ASN A 129 -5.07 -0.75 -14.80
N VAL A 130 -5.66 -0.63 -15.98
CA VAL A 130 -5.73 0.64 -16.74
C VAL A 130 -6.67 1.71 -16.16
N MET A 131 -7.43 1.41 -15.12
CA MET A 131 -8.30 2.35 -14.40
C MET A 131 -7.82 2.62 -12.97
N LEU A 132 -6.70 2.03 -12.55
CA LEU A 132 -6.21 2.11 -11.18
C LEU A 132 -5.85 3.55 -10.80
N LYS A 133 -6.50 4.08 -9.78
CA LYS A 133 -6.22 5.39 -9.20
C LYS A 133 -4.90 5.36 -8.43
N PRO A 134 -4.30 6.54 -8.13
CA PRO A 134 -3.08 6.61 -7.34
C PRO A 134 -3.18 5.78 -6.07
N ILE A 135 -2.14 5.02 -5.80
CA ILE A 135 -2.03 4.13 -4.65
C ILE A 135 -1.12 4.76 -3.62
N ASP A 136 -1.56 4.73 -2.38
CA ASP A 136 -0.73 5.10 -1.24
C ASP A 136 0.15 3.92 -0.86
N LEU A 137 1.46 4.04 -1.08
CA LEU A 137 2.44 3.04 -0.67
C LEU A 137 2.85 3.24 0.80
N PRO A 138 2.83 2.19 1.62
CA PRO A 138 3.12 2.32 3.05
C PRO A 138 4.61 2.58 3.34
N GLU A 139 4.89 3.30 4.43
CA GLU A 139 6.26 3.57 4.91
C GLU A 139 6.93 2.28 5.39
N GLY A 140 6.70 1.21 5.31
CA GLY A 140 7.38 -0.05 5.61
C GLY A 140 7.76 -0.81 4.34
N LEU A 141 7.26 -0.35 3.19
CA LEU A 141 7.46 -1.04 1.92
C LEU A 141 8.94 -1.04 1.54
N LYS A 142 9.49 -2.23 1.31
CA LYS A 142 10.88 -2.48 0.96
C LYS A 142 11.09 -2.81 -0.51
N ARG A 143 10.16 -3.57 -1.08
CA ARG A 143 10.33 -4.15 -2.40
C ARG A 143 9.06 -4.07 -3.23
N ILE A 144 9.24 -3.67 -4.49
CA ILE A 144 8.24 -3.77 -5.56
C ILE A 144 8.89 -4.62 -6.63
N GLU A 145 8.35 -5.82 -6.86
CA GLU A 145 8.94 -6.80 -7.77
C GLU A 145 8.56 -6.54 -9.24
N ASN A 146 9.06 -7.40 -10.14
CA ASN A 146 8.93 -7.23 -11.59
C ASN A 146 7.49 -7.03 -12.02
N ASP A 147 7.26 -6.05 -12.90
CA ASP A 147 5.96 -5.76 -13.53
C ASP A 147 4.78 -5.54 -12.55
N ALA A 148 5.06 -5.28 -11.26
CA ALA A 148 4.03 -5.17 -10.21
C ALA A 148 2.93 -4.14 -10.53
N PHE A 149 3.27 -3.03 -11.18
CA PHE A 149 2.36 -1.99 -11.66
C PHE A 149 2.51 -1.71 -13.16
N TYR A 150 3.00 -2.71 -13.91
CA TYR A 150 3.12 -2.60 -15.36
C TYR A 150 1.78 -2.19 -15.99
N TYR A 151 1.83 -1.22 -16.93
CA TYR A 151 0.67 -0.77 -17.70
C TYR A 151 -0.53 -0.29 -16.85
N CYS A 152 -0.26 0.40 -15.72
CA CYS A 152 -1.29 1.03 -14.89
C CYS A 152 -1.50 2.50 -15.26
N ALA A 153 -2.71 3.04 -15.04
CA ALA A 153 -3.04 4.44 -15.29
C ALA A 153 -2.63 5.38 -14.14
N VAL A 154 -1.46 5.15 -13.57
CA VAL A 154 -0.93 5.97 -12.47
C VAL A 154 -0.62 7.38 -12.99
N ASP A 155 -1.22 8.41 -12.37
CA ASP A 155 -0.93 9.81 -12.70
C ASP A 155 0.10 10.44 -11.76
N SER A 156 0.27 9.90 -10.56
CA SER A 156 1.29 10.29 -9.59
C SER A 156 1.57 9.18 -8.59
N ILE A 157 2.81 9.09 -8.11
CA ILE A 157 3.20 8.13 -7.08
C ILE A 157 4.23 8.73 -6.14
N VAL A 158 4.22 8.26 -4.89
CA VAL A 158 5.24 8.55 -3.90
C VAL A 158 5.86 7.25 -3.43
N PHE A 159 7.13 7.05 -3.75
CA PHE A 159 7.92 5.95 -3.22
C PHE A 159 8.40 6.30 -1.81
N PRO A 160 8.09 5.48 -0.80
CA PRO A 160 8.46 5.75 0.59
C PRO A 160 9.98 5.71 0.79
N ALA A 161 10.45 6.37 1.84
CA ALA A 161 11.88 6.40 2.18
C ALA A 161 12.44 5.00 2.51
N SER A 162 11.57 4.09 2.90
CA SER A 162 11.91 2.70 3.22
C SER A 162 12.14 1.81 2.00
N LEU A 163 11.76 2.27 0.79
CA LEU A 163 11.88 1.44 -0.43
C LEU A 163 13.36 1.20 -0.76
N GLU A 164 13.71 -0.05 -0.96
CA GLU A 164 15.08 -0.52 -1.23
C GLU A 164 15.24 -1.09 -2.63
N TYR A 165 14.15 -1.59 -3.24
CA TYR A 165 14.23 -2.34 -4.50
C TYR A 165 13.03 -2.07 -5.42
N LEU A 166 13.33 -1.89 -6.71
CA LEU A 166 12.39 -1.88 -7.82
C LEU A 166 12.78 -2.94 -8.85
N GLY A 167 11.89 -3.87 -9.10
CA GLY A 167 12.02 -4.89 -10.14
C GLY A 167 11.91 -4.31 -11.55
N GLY A 168 12.39 -5.07 -12.54
CA GLY A 168 12.28 -4.70 -13.95
C GLY A 168 10.83 -4.53 -14.35
N GLY A 169 10.52 -3.47 -15.10
CA GLY A 169 9.15 -3.18 -15.55
C GLY A 169 8.16 -2.82 -14.46
N SER A 170 8.55 -2.82 -13.18
CA SER A 170 7.62 -2.63 -12.06
C SER A 170 6.74 -1.39 -12.16
N CYS A 171 7.23 -0.35 -12.84
CA CYS A 171 6.56 0.93 -13.06
C CYS A 171 6.56 1.32 -14.56
N ALA A 172 6.59 0.34 -15.45
CA ALA A 172 6.69 0.59 -16.87
C ALA A 172 5.34 0.87 -17.52
N CYS A 173 5.39 1.53 -18.68
CA CYS A 173 4.20 1.87 -19.48
C CYS A 173 3.20 2.81 -18.78
N TRP A 174 3.66 3.68 -17.89
CA TRP A 174 2.83 4.69 -17.21
C TRP A 174 2.62 5.93 -18.08
N LYS A 175 1.86 5.78 -19.13
CA LYS A 175 1.62 6.83 -20.14
C LYS A 175 1.10 8.16 -19.57
N TYR A 176 0.38 8.11 -18.46
CA TYR A 176 -0.32 9.28 -17.90
C TYR A 176 0.36 9.86 -16.66
N VAL A 177 1.52 9.34 -16.28
CA VAL A 177 2.23 9.81 -15.07
C VAL A 177 2.70 11.27 -15.26
N LYS A 178 2.36 12.10 -14.27
CA LYS A 178 2.66 13.54 -14.28
C LYS A 178 3.74 13.91 -13.28
N LYS A 179 3.87 13.13 -12.20
CA LYS A 179 4.80 13.38 -11.10
C LYS A 179 5.20 12.09 -10.42
N ILE A 180 6.46 11.96 -10.13
CA ILE A 180 7.01 10.88 -9.32
C ILE A 180 7.79 11.49 -8.16
N TYR A 181 7.57 10.99 -6.95
CA TYR A 181 8.31 11.38 -5.77
C TYR A 181 9.05 10.17 -5.22
N SER A 182 10.32 10.35 -4.87
CA SER A 182 11.07 9.36 -4.11
C SER A 182 11.58 10.00 -2.83
N LEU A 183 11.15 9.49 -1.69
CA LEU A 183 11.47 10.07 -0.38
C LEU A 183 12.84 9.64 0.15
N SER A 184 13.48 8.67 -0.49
CA SER A 184 14.79 8.18 -0.09
C SER A 184 15.92 9.13 -0.52
N ALA A 185 16.85 9.44 0.37
CA ALA A 185 18.07 10.18 0.04
C ALA A 185 19.08 9.34 -0.78
N ASN A 186 18.89 8.03 -0.84
CA ASN A 186 19.63 7.13 -1.71
C ASN A 186 18.65 6.45 -2.65
N PRO A 187 18.89 6.46 -3.98
CA PRO A 187 17.97 5.82 -4.92
C PRO A 187 17.82 4.32 -4.58
N PRO A 188 16.59 3.81 -4.51
CA PRO A 188 16.34 2.37 -4.46
C PRO A 188 17.06 1.64 -5.59
N TYR A 189 17.58 0.46 -5.30
CA TYR A 189 18.22 -0.37 -6.32
C TYR A 189 17.19 -0.81 -7.36
N CYS A 190 17.52 -0.65 -8.63
CA CYS A 190 16.73 -1.13 -9.76
C CYS A 190 17.34 -2.39 -10.34
N SER A 191 16.52 -3.43 -10.55
CA SER A 191 16.99 -4.67 -11.16
C SER A 191 17.44 -4.47 -12.60
N GLU A 192 18.56 -5.07 -12.94
CA GLU A 192 19.06 -5.19 -14.31
C GLU A 192 18.60 -6.52 -14.97
N ASP A 193 18.02 -7.42 -14.18
CA ASP A 193 17.48 -8.72 -14.64
C ASP A 193 16.10 -8.51 -15.28
N ILE A 194 16.11 -8.12 -16.55
CA ILE A 194 14.92 -7.91 -17.37
C ILE A 194 15.13 -8.53 -18.75
N PRO A 195 14.04 -8.96 -19.43
CA PRO A 195 14.11 -9.56 -20.76
C PRO A 195 14.82 -8.69 -21.80
N ASN A 196 14.78 -7.35 -21.64
CA ASN A 196 15.42 -6.39 -22.53
C ASN A 196 16.53 -5.64 -21.78
N PRO A 197 17.79 -5.94 -21.98
CA PRO A 197 18.91 -5.25 -21.33
C PRO A 197 18.88 -3.75 -21.59
N GLY A 198 18.93 -2.96 -20.51
CA GLY A 198 18.88 -1.49 -20.56
C GLY A 198 17.50 -0.88 -20.28
N GLU A 199 16.47 -1.68 -20.12
CA GLU A 199 15.13 -1.23 -19.73
C GLU A 199 14.97 -1.43 -18.22
N GLY A 200 15.08 -0.38 -17.42
CA GLY A 200 14.87 -0.40 -15.97
C GLY A 200 13.39 -0.51 -15.58
N PRO A 201 13.02 -0.14 -14.36
CA PRO A 201 11.62 -0.21 -13.91
C PRO A 201 10.65 0.73 -14.65
N PHE A 202 11.14 1.74 -15.39
CA PHE A 202 10.35 2.83 -16.00
C PHE A 202 10.43 2.87 -17.52
N TYR A 203 10.29 1.82 -18.23
CA TYR A 203 10.40 1.82 -19.70
C TYR A 203 9.05 1.98 -20.43
N GLY A 204 9.07 1.84 -21.75
CA GLY A 204 7.90 1.84 -22.60
C GLY A 204 7.30 3.23 -22.79
N TYR A 205 6.02 3.40 -22.49
CA TYR A 205 5.30 4.65 -22.69
C TYR A 205 5.44 5.65 -21.53
N THR A 206 6.23 5.36 -20.50
CA THR A 206 6.50 6.30 -19.40
C THR A 206 7.30 7.49 -19.92
N PRO A 207 6.81 8.74 -19.79
CA PRO A 207 7.53 9.89 -20.34
C PRO A 207 8.83 10.17 -19.56
N LYS A 208 9.95 10.29 -20.27
CA LYS A 208 11.28 10.57 -19.67
C LYS A 208 11.35 11.94 -19.01
N GLU A 209 10.55 12.89 -19.48
CA GLU A 209 10.48 14.26 -18.99
C GLU A 209 9.61 14.40 -17.72
N THR A 210 8.96 13.31 -17.29
CA THR A 210 8.16 13.33 -16.05
C THR A 210 9.02 13.84 -14.90
N PRO A 211 8.57 14.86 -14.14
CA PRO A 211 9.29 15.37 -12.99
C PRO A 211 9.47 14.29 -11.92
N LEU A 212 10.71 13.99 -11.61
CA LEU A 212 11.11 13.14 -10.49
C LEU A 212 11.59 14.02 -9.34
N TYR A 213 10.81 14.08 -8.27
CA TYR A 213 11.14 14.85 -7.08
C TYR A 213 11.90 13.97 -6.08
N VAL A 214 13.07 14.46 -5.64
CA VAL A 214 13.97 13.74 -4.72
C VAL A 214 14.44 14.67 -3.59
N PRO A 215 14.93 14.15 -2.46
CA PRO A 215 15.45 14.98 -1.37
C PRO A 215 16.59 15.89 -1.80
N ILE A 216 16.69 17.07 -1.16
CA ILE A 216 17.80 18.00 -1.38
C ILE A 216 19.14 17.29 -1.15
N GLY A 217 20.10 17.48 -2.08
CA GLY A 217 21.43 16.86 -2.06
C GLY A 217 21.48 15.41 -2.57
N SER A 218 20.36 14.87 -3.07
CA SER A 218 20.33 13.50 -3.61
C SER A 218 20.28 13.42 -5.15
N GLY A 219 20.04 14.53 -5.82
CA GLY A 219 19.79 14.56 -7.27
C GLY A 219 20.87 13.93 -8.12
N GLU A 220 22.17 14.15 -7.77
CA GLU A 220 23.26 13.55 -8.52
C GLU A 220 23.30 12.02 -8.38
N LYS A 221 22.98 11.50 -7.19
CA LYS A 221 22.88 10.05 -6.97
C LYS A 221 21.81 9.43 -7.87
N TYR A 222 20.65 10.10 -8.00
CA TYR A 222 19.55 9.64 -8.86
C TYR A 222 19.90 9.71 -10.36
N ARG A 223 20.66 10.74 -10.80
CA ARG A 223 21.15 10.84 -12.19
C ARG A 223 22.12 9.74 -12.56
N GLN A 224 22.89 9.24 -11.60
CA GLN A 224 23.88 8.17 -11.82
C GLN A 224 23.31 6.76 -11.61
N ALA A 225 22.20 6.62 -10.88
CA ALA A 225 21.63 5.32 -10.55
C ALA A 225 20.88 4.71 -11.75
N PHE A 226 21.19 3.46 -12.06
CA PHE A 226 20.45 2.69 -13.07
C PHE A 226 18.95 2.68 -12.78
N GLY A 227 18.14 2.76 -13.83
CA GLY A 227 16.68 2.87 -13.76
C GLY A 227 16.20 4.29 -13.46
N TRP A 228 16.78 4.99 -12.48
CA TRP A 228 16.42 6.38 -12.14
C TRP A 228 16.96 7.40 -13.13
N ASN A 229 18.12 7.13 -13.73
CA ASN A 229 18.69 7.93 -14.83
C ASN A 229 17.85 7.92 -16.11
N TYR A 230 16.78 7.17 -16.14
CA TYR A 230 15.73 7.23 -17.16
C TYR A 230 15.08 8.62 -17.26
N PHE A 231 14.92 9.31 -16.11
CA PHE A 231 14.27 10.61 -16.04
C PHE A 231 15.25 11.75 -16.32
N THR A 232 14.88 12.62 -17.27
CA THR A 232 15.68 13.80 -17.65
C THR A 232 15.42 15.00 -16.74
N ASN A 233 14.29 15.02 -16.01
CA ASN A 233 13.83 16.13 -15.17
C ASN A 233 13.83 15.73 -13.68
N ILE A 234 15.02 15.70 -13.06
CA ILE A 234 15.21 15.38 -11.63
C ILE A 234 15.29 16.67 -10.83
N ILE A 235 14.35 16.86 -9.89
CA ILE A 235 14.13 18.09 -9.10
C ILE A 235 14.40 17.78 -7.62
N GLU A 236 15.34 18.47 -7.02
CA GLU A 236 15.56 18.40 -5.59
C GLU A 236 14.54 19.26 -4.83
N THR A 237 13.95 18.70 -3.77
CA THR A 237 12.93 19.38 -2.96
C THR A 237 12.93 18.93 -1.51
N ASP A 238 12.48 19.81 -0.61
CA ASP A 238 12.07 19.50 0.76
C ASP A 238 10.54 19.47 0.91
N LYS A 239 9.80 19.73 -0.20
CA LYS A 239 8.34 19.80 -0.23
C LYS A 239 7.76 18.56 -0.90
N PHE A 240 7.58 17.53 -0.10
CA PHE A 240 6.88 16.33 -0.55
C PHE A 240 5.38 16.42 -0.24
N PRO A 241 4.52 15.72 -0.99
CA PRO A 241 3.10 15.65 -0.67
C PRO A 241 2.90 15.19 0.77
N THR A 242 2.39 16.06 1.63
CA THR A 242 1.98 15.71 2.99
C THR A 242 0.56 15.17 2.90
N GLY A 243 0.34 13.88 3.10
CA GLY A 243 -1.00 13.32 3.06
C GLY A 243 -1.11 11.89 2.53
N ILE A 244 -0.04 11.37 1.96
CA ILE A 244 0.00 9.96 1.54
C ILE A 244 0.28 9.04 2.74
N MET A 245 0.62 9.61 3.89
CA MET A 245 0.95 8.90 5.12
C MET A 245 -0.13 8.93 6.21
N SER A 246 -1.28 9.46 5.89
CA SER A 246 -2.44 9.34 6.78
C SER A 246 -3.61 8.88 5.95
N PRO A 247 -4.09 7.65 6.11
CA PRO A 247 -5.47 7.39 5.80
C PRO A 247 -6.24 8.45 6.58
N LYS A 248 -7.13 9.22 5.92
CA LYS A 248 -8.22 9.85 6.64
C LYS A 248 -8.94 8.71 7.34
N MET A 249 -8.52 8.38 8.56
CA MET A 249 -9.36 7.65 9.48
C MET A 249 -10.65 8.44 9.54
N GLY A 250 -11.76 7.79 9.24
CA GLY A 250 -13.06 8.32 9.57
C GLY A 250 -13.00 8.80 11.03
N ASN A 251 -13.36 10.03 11.26
CA ASN A 251 -13.51 10.83 12.47
C ASN A 251 -13.24 10.17 13.85
N ASN A 252 -12.09 9.51 14.03
CA ASN A 252 -11.56 9.13 15.31
C ASN A 252 -10.09 9.56 15.34
N GLU A 253 -9.84 10.88 15.46
CA GLU A 253 -8.52 11.38 15.84
C GLU A 253 -8.19 10.77 17.21
N LEU A 254 -7.25 9.81 17.23
CA LEU A 254 -6.73 9.22 18.48
C LEU A 254 -6.20 10.29 19.42
N CYS A 255 -5.68 11.39 18.86
CA CYS A 255 -5.19 12.54 19.62
C CYS A 255 -5.03 13.75 18.71
N LYS A 256 -5.08 14.94 19.31
CA LYS A 256 -4.71 16.20 18.69
C LYS A 256 -3.37 16.67 19.27
N VAL A 257 -2.39 16.96 18.39
CA VAL A 257 -1.06 17.40 18.81
C VAL A 257 -0.81 18.80 18.26
N TYR A 258 -0.47 19.75 19.15
CA TYR A 258 -0.17 21.12 18.75
C TYR A 258 0.79 21.81 19.72
N GLY A 259 1.45 22.85 19.23
CA GLY A 259 2.34 23.71 20.03
C GLY A 259 1.68 25.04 20.35
N LYS A 260 1.81 25.52 21.59
CA LYS A 260 1.38 26.85 22.03
C LYS A 260 2.22 27.31 23.20
N ASP A 261 2.68 28.59 23.17
CA ASP A 261 3.39 29.26 24.28
C ASP A 261 4.60 28.44 24.79
N GLY A 262 5.36 27.81 23.90
CA GLY A 262 6.54 27.01 24.26
C GLY A 262 6.20 25.65 24.89
N LYS A 263 4.93 25.23 24.84
CA LYS A 263 4.46 23.95 25.34
C LYS A 263 3.92 23.10 24.18
N LEU A 264 4.13 21.80 24.29
CA LEU A 264 3.54 20.78 23.45
C LEU A 264 2.30 20.20 24.15
N PHE A 265 1.19 20.18 23.45
CA PHE A 265 -0.08 19.61 23.91
C PHE A 265 -0.39 18.34 23.11
N ILE A 266 -0.72 17.26 23.81
CA ILE A 266 -1.24 16.01 23.27
C ILE A 266 -2.62 15.80 23.88
N GLU A 267 -3.68 16.13 23.15
CA GLU A 267 -5.05 15.98 23.59
C GLU A 267 -5.63 14.66 23.09
N LEU A 268 -6.10 13.84 24.01
CA LEU A 268 -6.83 12.61 23.72
C LEU A 268 -8.33 12.89 23.83
N PRO A 269 -9.13 12.70 22.74
CA PRO A 269 -10.57 12.95 22.79
C PRO A 269 -11.30 11.96 23.71
N ASN A 270 -10.70 10.79 23.94
CA ASN A 270 -11.20 9.77 24.86
C ASN A 270 -10.02 9.12 25.61
N VAL A 271 -10.29 8.61 26.80
CA VAL A 271 -9.31 7.80 27.53
C VAL A 271 -9.08 6.51 26.76
N PRO A 272 -7.83 6.20 26.35
CA PRO A 272 -7.56 5.00 25.57
C PRO A 272 -7.76 3.74 26.43
N ALA A 273 -8.30 2.69 25.84
CA ALA A 273 -8.51 1.38 26.49
C ALA A 273 -7.20 0.72 26.95
N SER A 274 -6.07 1.12 26.39
CA SER A 274 -4.71 0.71 26.78
C SER A 274 -3.74 1.88 26.63
N PRO A 275 -2.65 1.96 27.44
CA PRO A 275 -1.67 3.03 27.34
C PRO A 275 -1.05 3.12 25.94
N VAL A 276 -1.03 4.30 25.33
CA VAL A 276 -0.48 4.56 24.00
C VAL A 276 0.94 5.09 24.14
N ARG A 277 1.91 4.42 23.53
CA ARG A 277 3.31 4.86 23.55
C ARG A 277 3.46 6.18 22.80
N TYR A 278 4.25 7.11 23.35
CA TYR A 278 4.69 8.32 22.66
C TYR A 278 6.20 8.50 22.75
N ALA A 279 6.78 9.25 21.80
CA ALA A 279 8.17 9.69 21.82
C ALA A 279 8.30 11.03 21.09
N ILE A 280 9.14 11.93 21.60
CA ILE A 280 9.36 13.28 21.07
C ILE A 280 10.83 13.43 20.71
N TYR A 281 11.09 13.92 19.51
CA TYR A 281 12.44 14.12 18.98
C TYR A 281 12.61 15.58 18.51
N SER A 282 13.82 16.10 18.65
CA SER A 282 14.24 17.31 17.95
C SER A 282 14.39 17.03 16.44
N MET A 283 14.45 18.07 15.62
CA MET A 283 14.76 17.94 14.18
C MET A 283 16.12 17.28 13.90
N GLY A 284 17.05 17.32 14.82
CA GLY A 284 18.34 16.63 14.73
C GLY A 284 18.30 15.15 15.14
N GLY A 285 17.10 14.60 15.41
CA GLY A 285 16.92 13.19 15.80
C GLY A 285 17.21 12.90 17.27
N THR A 286 17.52 13.92 18.08
CA THR A 286 17.73 13.73 19.53
C THR A 286 16.40 13.47 20.21
N MET A 287 16.29 12.37 20.95
CA MET A 287 15.12 12.08 21.77
C MET A 287 15.03 13.06 22.93
N ILE A 288 13.89 13.72 23.05
CA ILE A 288 13.60 14.69 24.14
C ILE A 288 12.88 13.99 25.27
N GLU A 289 11.83 13.22 24.93
CA GLU A 289 11.03 12.49 25.90
C GLU A 289 10.32 11.31 25.26
N GLN A 290 10.00 10.29 26.07
CA GLN A 290 9.15 9.15 25.69
C GLN A 290 8.37 8.65 26.89
N GLY A 291 7.24 8.01 26.64
CA GLY A 291 6.39 7.44 27.69
C GLY A 291 5.14 6.78 27.15
N TYR A 292 4.15 6.65 28.03
CA TYR A 292 2.84 6.09 27.71
C TYR A 292 1.74 7.08 28.11
N LEU A 293 0.84 7.37 27.17
CA LEU A 293 -0.33 8.23 27.36
C LEU A 293 -1.49 7.39 27.90
N THR A 294 -1.99 7.78 29.07
CA THR A 294 -3.23 7.27 29.66
C THR A 294 -4.30 8.36 29.72
N ALA A 295 -3.91 9.62 29.50
CA ALA A 295 -4.75 10.80 29.41
C ALA A 295 -4.06 11.85 28.55
N SER A 296 -4.75 12.98 28.28
CA SER A 296 -4.14 14.14 27.61
C SER A 296 -2.90 14.61 28.38
N HIS A 297 -1.86 15.00 27.64
CA HIS A 297 -0.54 15.31 28.20
C HIS A 297 -0.03 16.66 27.71
N THR A 298 0.66 17.39 28.58
CA THR A 298 1.26 18.68 28.24
C THR A 298 2.71 18.73 28.72
N LEU A 299 3.62 19.10 27.84
CA LEU A 299 5.05 19.13 28.07
C LEU A 299 5.60 20.54 27.89
N GLN A 300 6.47 20.96 28.79
CA GLN A 300 7.28 22.17 28.62
C GLN A 300 8.48 21.81 27.72
N MET A 301 8.58 22.45 26.55
CA MET A 301 9.67 22.16 25.63
C MET A 301 10.93 22.97 25.96
N PRO A 302 12.13 22.39 25.75
CA PRO A 302 13.40 23.02 26.17
C PRO A 302 13.76 24.27 25.35
N SER A 303 13.26 24.41 24.13
CA SER A 303 13.52 25.55 23.24
C SER A 303 12.41 25.72 22.21
N ARG A 304 12.38 26.87 21.53
CA ARG A 304 11.59 27.06 20.33
C ARG A 304 12.24 26.27 19.18
N GLY A 305 11.43 25.62 18.34
CA GLY A 305 11.93 24.84 17.23
C GLY A 305 10.89 23.88 16.67
N ILE A 306 11.34 23.02 15.79
CA ILE A 306 10.53 21.96 15.20
C ILE A 306 10.80 20.65 15.93
N TYR A 307 9.70 19.98 16.30
CA TYR A 307 9.73 18.69 17.00
C TYR A 307 8.93 17.66 16.22
N ILE A 308 9.37 16.41 16.30
CA ILE A 308 8.65 15.24 15.77
C ILE A 308 8.08 14.48 16.96
N VAL A 309 6.77 14.35 16.99
CA VAL A 309 6.04 13.66 18.08
C VAL A 309 5.43 12.39 17.51
N HIS A 310 5.92 11.26 17.96
CA HIS A 310 5.35 9.95 17.64
C HIS A 310 4.33 9.57 18.71
N ILE A 311 3.12 9.15 18.31
CA ILE A 311 2.06 8.65 19.21
C ILE A 311 1.49 7.37 18.60
N GLY A 312 1.75 6.25 19.26
CA GLY A 312 1.50 4.93 18.66
C GLY A 312 2.25 4.82 17.34
N ASN A 313 1.51 4.67 16.24
CA ASN A 313 2.06 4.56 14.90
C ASN A 313 1.96 5.86 14.08
N THR A 314 1.60 6.98 14.70
CA THR A 314 1.47 8.28 14.02
C THR A 314 2.61 9.23 14.40
N ALA A 315 3.06 10.04 13.43
CA ALA A 315 4.06 11.08 13.65
C ALA A 315 3.47 12.46 13.32
N HIS A 316 3.70 13.42 14.22
CA HIS A 316 3.25 14.81 14.10
C HIS A 316 4.46 15.73 14.08
N LYS A 317 4.55 16.63 13.10
CA LYS A 317 5.57 17.69 13.06
C LYS A 317 4.99 18.95 13.67
N ILE A 318 5.59 19.42 14.75
CA ILE A 318 5.09 20.56 15.54
C ILE A 318 6.14 21.66 15.53
N LEU A 319 5.71 22.88 15.24
CA LEU A 319 6.50 24.11 15.39
C LEU A 319 6.11 24.78 16.70
N LEU A 320 7.11 25.10 17.55
CA LEU A 320 6.98 25.79 18.82
C LEU A 320 7.71 27.14 18.83
#